data_b923f03f9d6be0fee7c0b623c18be2ef
#
_entry.id   b923f03f9d6be0fee7c0b623c18be2ef
#
_cell.length_a   1.000
_cell.length_b   1.000
_cell.length_c   1.000
_cell.angle_alpha   90.00
_cell.angle_beta   90.00
_cell.angle_gamma   90.00
#
_symmetry.space_group_name_H-M   'P 1'
#
loop_
_entity.id
_entity.type
_entity.pdbx_description
1 polymer ?
#
loop_
_entity_poly.entity_id
_entity_poly.type
_entity_poly.pdbx_seq_one_letter_code
_entity_poly.pdbx_strand_id
1 'polypeptide(L)'
;MHKFKLLFYILVLYAFIFSNNAFSASKKCTNIKKICNVLDKVVGIKTPMMIASGTIINENLIITNRHVVEDHKQFIIKFNDGKIKKAFPLAHNFPADLALLTLNKEKDIPNELIYSKKIKGFINVVAFDQGRNSNRIYKKGKIISFSDITKYPQGRIHTTANSLPGNSGGVAVDEDGNFVGILASGDGNINEIIPIVLINHILK
;
A
#
# COMPACT_ATOMS: atom_id res chain seq x y z
N MET A 1 -57.31 17.91 -4.02
CA MET A 1 -56.53 16.71 -3.63
C MET A 1 -55.33 16.43 -4.55
N HIS A 2 -55.34 16.73 -5.84
CA HIS A 2 -54.22 16.44 -6.75
C HIS A 2 -52.96 17.27 -6.51
N LYS A 3 -53.03 18.53 -6.12
CA LYS A 3 -51.91 19.43 -5.89
C LYS A 3 -51.08 19.01 -4.65
N PHE A 4 -51.68 18.42 -3.64
CA PHE A 4 -51.00 17.96 -2.42
C PHE A 4 -50.16 16.67 -2.68
N LYS A 5 -50.64 15.77 -3.55
CA LYS A 5 -49.91 14.57 -3.93
C LYS A 5 -48.67 14.90 -4.74
N LEU A 6 -48.76 15.88 -5.65
CA LEU A 6 -47.60 16.29 -6.48
C LEU A 6 -46.50 16.90 -5.62
N LEU A 7 -46.84 17.74 -4.64
CA LEU A 7 -45.87 18.37 -3.74
C LEU A 7 -45.16 17.33 -2.87
N PHE A 8 -45.86 16.29 -2.42
CA PHE A 8 -45.29 15.20 -1.64
C PHE A 8 -44.31 14.35 -2.47
N TYR A 9 -44.62 14.07 -3.72
CA TYR A 9 -43.71 13.35 -4.63
C TYR A 9 -42.44 14.15 -4.95
N ILE A 10 -42.55 15.46 -5.11
CA ILE A 10 -41.40 16.34 -5.35
C ILE A 10 -40.50 16.40 -4.10
N LEU A 11 -41.04 16.46 -2.90
CA LEU A 11 -40.29 16.43 -1.63
C LEU A 11 -39.58 15.08 -1.41
N VAL A 12 -40.25 13.97 -1.73
CA VAL A 12 -39.65 12.63 -1.62
C VAL A 12 -38.53 12.44 -2.64
N LEU A 13 -38.70 12.93 -3.88
CA LEU A 13 -37.63 12.92 -4.88
C LEU A 13 -36.43 13.81 -4.46
N TYR A 14 -36.68 14.96 -3.88
CA TYR A 14 -35.61 15.84 -3.37
C TYR A 14 -34.85 15.19 -2.23
N ALA A 15 -35.54 14.52 -1.30
CA ALA A 15 -34.90 13.76 -0.22
C ALA A 15 -34.05 12.58 -0.75
N PHE A 16 -34.47 11.92 -1.83
CA PHE A 16 -33.71 10.83 -2.47
C PHE A 16 -32.47 11.32 -3.22
N ILE A 17 -32.52 12.53 -3.81
CA ILE A 17 -31.37 13.11 -4.52
C ILE A 17 -30.31 13.60 -3.53
N PHE A 18 -30.69 14.06 -2.34
CA PHE A 18 -29.75 14.51 -1.31
C PHE A 18 -29.20 13.39 -0.43
N SER A 19 -29.85 12.21 -0.37
CA SER A 19 -29.36 11.08 0.43
C SER A 19 -28.25 10.27 -0.22
N ASN A 20 -27.95 10.48 -1.52
CA ASN A 20 -26.87 9.78 -2.21
C ASN A 20 -25.51 10.49 -2.17
N ASN A 21 -25.42 11.64 -1.55
CA ASN A 21 -24.13 12.21 -1.13
C ASN A 21 -23.74 11.61 0.23
N ALA A 22 -23.53 10.31 0.29
CA ALA A 22 -22.68 9.71 1.29
C ALA A 22 -21.26 10.25 1.02
N PHE A 23 -21.01 11.43 1.57
CA PHE A 23 -19.67 11.98 1.73
C PHE A 23 -18.90 10.89 2.48
N SER A 24 -18.14 10.10 1.73
CA SER A 24 -17.04 9.36 2.30
C SER A 24 -16.14 10.42 2.90
N ALA A 25 -16.38 10.75 4.16
CA ALA A 25 -15.50 11.58 4.93
C ALA A 25 -14.17 10.83 4.95
N SER A 26 -13.26 11.19 4.06
CA SER A 26 -11.89 10.72 4.07
C SER A 26 -11.40 11.04 5.48
N LYS A 27 -11.18 10.00 6.27
CA LYS A 27 -10.79 10.11 7.67
C LYS A 27 -9.53 10.96 7.69
N LYS A 28 -9.65 12.23 8.10
CA LYS A 28 -8.60 13.23 8.00
C LYS A 28 -7.34 12.65 8.65
N CYS A 29 -6.30 12.44 7.85
CA CYS A 29 -5.03 11.96 8.36
C CYS A 29 -4.47 13.00 9.33
N THR A 30 -4.19 12.60 10.58
CA THR A 30 -3.71 13.46 11.66
C THR A 30 -2.19 13.48 11.78
N ASN A 31 -1.51 12.68 10.98
CA ASN A 31 -0.05 12.64 10.94
C ASN A 31 0.54 13.78 10.12
N ILE A 32 1.87 13.89 10.12
CA ILE A 32 2.58 14.88 9.31
C ILE A 32 2.14 14.75 7.86
N LYS A 33 1.77 15.85 7.22
CA LYS A 33 1.19 15.90 5.86
C LYS A 33 1.98 15.06 4.84
N LYS A 34 3.30 15.03 4.93
CA LYS A 34 4.18 14.25 4.04
C LYS A 34 3.90 12.73 4.14
N ILE A 35 3.69 12.22 5.36
CA ILE A 35 3.39 10.80 5.59
C ILE A 35 1.95 10.49 5.16
N CYS A 36 1.02 11.42 5.34
CA CYS A 36 -0.36 11.25 4.89
C CYS A 36 -0.46 11.07 3.37
N ASN A 37 0.39 11.74 2.60
CA ASN A 37 0.41 11.59 1.14
C ASN A 37 0.82 10.19 0.69
N VAL A 38 1.47 9.41 1.57
CA VAL A 38 1.87 8.03 1.27
C VAL A 38 0.69 7.06 1.31
N LEU A 39 -0.41 7.43 1.98
CA LEU A 39 -1.63 6.58 2.00
C LEU A 39 -2.13 6.25 0.60
N ASP A 40 -2.04 7.19 -0.35
CA ASP A 40 -2.49 6.99 -1.73
C ASP A 40 -1.48 6.19 -2.57
N LYS A 41 -0.30 5.92 -2.02
CA LYS A 41 0.72 5.07 -2.64
C LYS A 41 0.58 3.58 -2.26
N VAL A 42 -0.36 3.25 -1.38
CA VAL A 42 -0.59 1.88 -0.94
C VAL A 42 -1.92 1.37 -1.48
N VAL A 43 -1.97 0.07 -1.75
CA VAL A 43 -3.17 -0.64 -2.20
C VAL A 43 -3.36 -1.91 -1.38
N GLY A 44 -4.60 -2.34 -1.24
CA GLY A 44 -4.93 -3.69 -0.80
C GLY A 44 -4.85 -4.65 -1.98
N ILE A 45 -4.20 -5.79 -1.78
CA ILE A 45 -4.10 -6.89 -2.74
C ILE A 45 -4.92 -8.05 -2.20
N LYS A 46 -5.96 -8.45 -2.91
CA LYS A 46 -6.79 -9.61 -2.56
C LYS A 46 -6.47 -10.77 -3.50
N THR A 47 -6.11 -11.90 -2.90
CA THR A 47 -6.04 -13.22 -3.52
C THR A 47 -7.18 -14.11 -3.02
N PRO A 48 -7.39 -15.31 -3.55
CA PRO A 48 -8.33 -16.29 -2.97
C PRO A 48 -7.98 -16.68 -1.52
N MET A 49 -6.71 -16.63 -1.15
CA MET A 49 -6.19 -17.15 0.13
C MET A 49 -5.99 -16.04 1.18
N MET A 50 -5.64 -14.82 0.77
CA MET A 50 -5.25 -13.77 1.71
C MET A 50 -5.58 -12.36 1.20
N ILE A 51 -5.50 -11.41 2.11
CA ILE A 51 -5.41 -9.98 1.79
C ILE A 51 -4.02 -9.50 2.25
N ALA A 52 -3.35 -8.79 1.37
CA ALA A 52 -2.03 -8.23 1.61
C ALA A 52 -1.98 -6.77 1.14
N SER A 53 -0.82 -6.16 1.20
CA SER A 53 -0.58 -4.81 0.72
C SER A 53 0.29 -4.80 -0.53
N GLY A 54 0.23 -3.71 -1.27
CA GLY A 54 1.16 -3.39 -2.34
C GLY A 54 1.46 -1.91 -2.34
N THR A 55 2.58 -1.54 -2.91
CA THR A 55 3.03 -0.15 -3.03
C THR A 55 3.08 0.25 -4.50
N ILE A 56 2.38 1.32 -4.84
CA ILE A 56 2.35 1.90 -6.19
C ILE A 56 3.68 2.60 -6.43
N ILE A 57 4.41 2.20 -7.46
CA ILE A 57 5.69 2.81 -7.87
C ILE A 57 5.57 3.69 -9.12
N ASN A 58 4.56 3.42 -9.96
CA ASN A 58 4.07 4.33 -11.00
C ASN A 58 2.58 4.08 -11.27
N GLU A 59 2.00 4.71 -12.29
CA GLU A 59 0.57 4.64 -12.60
C GLU A 59 0.05 3.22 -12.83
N ASN A 60 0.90 2.32 -13.31
CA ASN A 60 0.52 0.97 -13.72
C ASN A 60 1.26 -0.14 -12.97
N LEU A 61 2.24 0.19 -12.14
CA LEU A 61 3.13 -0.77 -11.51
C LEU A 61 3.01 -0.74 -9.99
N ILE A 62 2.82 -1.92 -9.42
CA ILE A 62 2.74 -2.15 -7.98
C ILE A 62 3.84 -3.12 -7.60
N ILE A 63 4.59 -2.81 -6.54
CA ILE A 63 5.51 -3.74 -5.91
C ILE A 63 4.85 -4.34 -4.66
N THR A 64 5.10 -5.62 -4.44
CA THR A 64 4.67 -6.37 -3.24
C THR A 64 5.69 -7.46 -2.93
N ASN A 65 5.37 -8.34 -1.99
CA ASN A 65 6.22 -9.49 -1.71
C ASN A 65 5.94 -10.66 -2.66
N ARG A 66 6.95 -11.48 -2.89
CA ARG A 66 6.82 -12.69 -3.70
C ARG A 66 5.81 -13.67 -3.10
N HIS A 67 5.85 -13.88 -1.77
CA HIS A 67 4.93 -14.79 -1.08
C HIS A 67 3.45 -14.37 -1.17
N VAL A 68 3.16 -13.09 -1.52
CA VAL A 68 1.79 -12.62 -1.78
C VAL A 68 1.32 -13.04 -3.16
N VAL A 69 2.24 -13.12 -4.12
CA VAL A 69 1.92 -13.40 -5.53
C VAL A 69 1.86 -14.90 -5.81
N GLU A 70 2.86 -15.65 -5.36
CA GLU A 70 2.99 -17.10 -5.59
C GLU A 70 2.51 -17.54 -6.98
N ASP A 71 1.59 -18.52 -7.04
CA ASP A 71 1.09 -19.10 -8.30
C ASP A 71 -0.17 -18.40 -8.83
N HIS A 72 -0.55 -17.25 -8.27
CA HIS A 72 -1.75 -16.56 -8.69
C HIS A 72 -1.53 -15.79 -10.00
N LYS A 73 -2.47 -15.93 -10.93
CA LYS A 73 -2.41 -15.27 -12.25
C LYS A 73 -3.10 -13.92 -12.31
N GLN A 74 -3.92 -13.59 -11.31
CA GLN A 74 -4.71 -12.36 -11.27
C GLN A 74 -5.00 -11.97 -9.83
N PHE A 75 -5.02 -10.66 -9.58
CA PHE A 75 -5.25 -10.05 -8.29
C PHE A 75 -6.34 -8.99 -8.38
N ILE A 76 -7.09 -8.81 -7.28
CA ILE A 76 -7.99 -7.69 -7.11
C ILE A 76 -7.25 -6.63 -6.29
N ILE A 77 -7.10 -5.46 -6.85
CA ILE A 77 -6.41 -4.32 -6.25
C ILE A 77 -7.45 -3.33 -5.77
N LYS A 78 -7.39 -2.98 -4.50
CA LYS A 78 -8.21 -1.94 -3.89
C LYS A 78 -7.37 -0.72 -3.57
N PHE A 79 -7.72 0.41 -4.18
CA PHE A 79 -7.09 1.71 -3.97
C PHE A 79 -7.65 2.42 -2.73
N ASN A 80 -6.93 3.41 -2.23
CA ASN A 80 -7.33 4.20 -1.06
C ASN A 80 -8.63 4.98 -1.28
N ASP A 81 -8.91 5.41 -2.51
CA ASP A 81 -10.16 6.08 -2.92
C ASP A 81 -11.35 5.12 -3.11
N GLY A 82 -11.15 3.82 -2.82
CA GLY A 82 -12.16 2.79 -2.95
C GLY A 82 -12.28 2.17 -4.34
N LYS A 83 -11.57 2.68 -5.35
CA LYS A 83 -11.53 2.06 -6.68
C LYS A 83 -10.98 0.66 -6.63
N ILE A 84 -11.50 -0.20 -7.50
CA ILE A 84 -11.08 -1.59 -7.63
C ILE A 84 -10.62 -1.82 -9.07
N LYS A 85 -9.42 -2.40 -9.23
CA LYS A 85 -8.87 -2.82 -10.52
C LYS A 85 -8.36 -4.25 -10.43
N LYS A 86 -8.13 -4.87 -11.58
CA LYS A 86 -7.40 -6.13 -11.70
C LYS A 86 -5.93 -5.82 -11.94
N ALA A 87 -5.06 -6.67 -11.38
CA ALA A 87 -3.63 -6.66 -11.67
C ALA A 87 -3.17 -8.06 -12.05
N PHE A 88 -2.03 -8.11 -12.74
CA PHE A 88 -1.41 -9.33 -13.23
C PHE A 88 0.05 -9.38 -12.83
N PRO A 89 0.63 -10.55 -12.55
CA PRO A 89 2.04 -10.65 -12.27
C PRO A 89 2.85 -10.25 -13.49
N LEU A 90 3.79 -9.32 -13.29
CA LEU A 90 4.74 -8.89 -14.31
C LEU A 90 6.06 -9.62 -14.16
N ALA A 91 6.59 -9.64 -12.94
CA ALA A 91 7.75 -10.41 -12.53
C ALA A 91 7.62 -10.72 -11.04
N HIS A 92 7.88 -11.96 -10.64
CA HIS A 92 7.64 -12.40 -9.26
C HIS A 92 8.68 -13.37 -8.70
N ASN A 93 9.69 -13.71 -9.48
CA ASN A 93 10.67 -14.72 -9.06
C ASN A 93 11.96 -14.08 -8.51
N PHE A 94 11.81 -13.02 -7.71
CA PHE A 94 12.96 -12.34 -7.12
C PHE A 94 13.34 -12.98 -5.77
N PRO A 95 14.61 -13.40 -5.61
CA PRO A 95 15.09 -14.02 -4.36
C PRO A 95 14.95 -13.13 -3.12
N ALA A 96 14.83 -11.80 -3.30
CA ALA A 96 14.64 -10.85 -2.21
C ALA A 96 13.23 -10.86 -1.59
N ASP A 97 12.36 -11.78 -1.95
CA ASP A 97 10.93 -11.80 -1.59
C ASP A 97 10.18 -10.61 -2.16
N LEU A 98 10.44 -10.24 -3.40
CA LEU A 98 9.78 -9.16 -4.13
C LEU A 98 9.02 -9.69 -5.33
N ALA A 99 7.98 -8.98 -5.72
CA ALA A 99 7.21 -9.21 -6.94
C ALA A 99 6.68 -7.89 -7.50
N LEU A 100 6.50 -7.86 -8.83
CA LEU A 100 5.92 -6.75 -9.55
C LEU A 100 4.57 -7.18 -10.15
N LEU A 101 3.55 -6.35 -9.93
CA LEU A 101 2.23 -6.49 -10.55
C LEU A 101 1.99 -5.31 -11.48
N THR A 102 1.32 -5.56 -12.59
CA THR A 102 0.89 -4.52 -13.54
C THR A 102 -0.63 -4.40 -13.58
N LEU A 103 -1.13 -3.17 -13.70
CA LEU A 103 -2.55 -2.85 -13.87
C LEU A 103 -2.98 -2.88 -15.34
N ASN A 104 -2.03 -2.90 -16.26
CA ASN A 104 -2.25 -3.02 -17.69
C ASN A 104 -1.22 -3.98 -18.31
N LYS A 105 -1.30 -4.20 -19.63
CA LYS A 105 -0.36 -5.07 -20.32
C LYS A 105 0.96 -4.39 -20.69
N GLU A 106 1.08 -3.09 -20.48
CA GLU A 106 2.28 -2.32 -20.80
C GLU A 106 3.31 -2.45 -19.68
N LYS A 107 4.55 -2.68 -20.07
CA LYS A 107 5.69 -2.87 -19.16
C LYS A 107 6.42 -1.54 -19.00
N ASP A 108 5.78 -0.58 -18.35
CA ASP A 108 6.44 0.68 -18.01
C ASP A 108 7.09 0.56 -16.63
N ILE A 109 8.31 0.05 -16.60
CA ILE A 109 9.11 -0.13 -15.39
C ILE A 109 10.03 1.09 -15.25
N PRO A 110 9.96 1.86 -14.16
CA PRO A 110 10.89 2.95 -13.92
C PRO A 110 12.31 2.41 -13.72
N ASN A 111 13.30 3.11 -14.24
CA ASN A 111 14.70 2.70 -14.12
C ASN A 111 15.20 2.78 -12.67
N GLU A 112 14.65 3.67 -11.87
CA GLU A 112 15.02 3.88 -10.48
C GLU A 112 13.89 4.58 -9.72
N LEU A 113 13.73 4.21 -8.43
CA LEU A 113 12.85 4.92 -7.50
C LEU A 113 13.65 5.95 -6.71
N ILE A 114 13.06 7.14 -6.54
CA ILE A 114 13.61 8.16 -5.64
C ILE A 114 13.42 7.70 -4.20
N TYR A 115 14.46 7.71 -3.40
CA TYR A 115 14.47 7.17 -2.06
C TYR A 115 15.23 8.03 -1.06
N SER A 116 15.03 7.72 0.23
CA SER A 116 15.80 8.32 1.30
C SER A 116 17.27 7.88 1.26
N LYS A 117 18.18 8.84 1.16
CA LYS A 117 19.64 8.58 1.24
C LYS A 117 20.11 8.33 2.68
N LYS A 118 19.27 8.62 3.68
CA LYS A 118 19.60 8.48 5.10
C LYS A 118 18.60 7.55 5.77
N ILE A 119 18.94 6.28 5.87
CA ILE A 119 18.14 5.31 6.61
C ILE A 119 18.57 5.37 8.08
N LYS A 120 17.97 6.25 8.87
CA LYS A 120 18.27 6.45 10.29
C LYS A 120 17.01 6.80 11.09
N GLY A 121 17.02 6.50 12.39
CA GLY A 121 16.01 6.94 13.34
C GLY A 121 14.74 6.10 13.31
N PHE A 122 13.63 6.73 12.94
CA PHE A 122 12.32 6.11 13.00
C PHE A 122 11.75 5.84 11.60
N ILE A 123 10.99 4.76 11.52
CA ILE A 123 10.25 4.36 10.31
C ILE A 123 8.76 4.36 10.62
N ASN A 124 7.96 4.83 9.66
CA ASN A 124 6.52 4.64 9.62
C ASN A 124 6.22 3.56 8.60
N VAL A 125 5.37 2.60 8.95
CA VAL A 125 4.80 1.63 8.00
C VAL A 125 3.43 2.12 7.57
N VAL A 126 3.19 2.13 6.27
CA VAL A 126 1.89 2.40 5.67
C VAL A 126 1.46 1.17 4.91
N ALA A 127 0.34 0.60 5.27
CA ALA A 127 -0.14 -0.65 4.69
C ALA A 127 -1.67 -0.68 4.66
N PHE A 128 -2.23 -1.63 3.91
CA PHE A 128 -3.66 -1.89 3.90
C PHE A 128 -4.07 -2.60 5.19
N ASP A 129 -5.06 -2.04 5.89
CA ASP A 129 -5.64 -2.62 7.09
C ASP A 129 -6.91 -3.39 6.69
N GLN A 130 -6.80 -4.71 6.72
CA GLN A 130 -7.89 -5.61 6.37
C GLN A 130 -9.13 -5.38 7.24
N GLY A 131 -8.96 -5.19 8.54
CA GLY A 131 -10.06 -5.00 9.49
C GLY A 131 -10.82 -3.68 9.26
N ARG A 132 -10.15 -2.66 8.73
CA ARG A 132 -10.72 -1.36 8.38
C ARG A 132 -11.08 -1.23 6.91
N ASN A 133 -10.61 -2.17 6.10
CA ASN A 133 -10.78 -2.16 4.64
C ASN A 133 -10.27 -0.86 3.97
N SER A 134 -9.18 -0.30 4.48
CA SER A 134 -8.58 0.97 4.05
C SER A 134 -7.09 1.02 4.39
N ASN A 135 -6.34 1.91 3.76
CA ASN A 135 -4.95 2.13 4.09
C ASN A 135 -4.78 2.82 5.45
N ARG A 136 -3.71 2.49 6.14
CA ARG A 136 -3.42 2.98 7.47
C ARG A 136 -1.92 3.26 7.64
N ILE A 137 -1.61 4.32 8.40
CA ILE A 137 -0.29 4.55 8.96
C ILE A 137 -0.24 3.85 10.30
N TYR A 138 0.71 2.93 10.47
CA TYR A 138 0.92 2.22 11.71
C TYR A 138 1.82 3.03 12.65
N LYS A 139 1.84 2.64 13.93
CA LYS A 139 2.71 3.30 14.91
C LYS A 139 4.15 3.20 14.43
N LYS A 140 4.83 4.36 14.41
CA LYS A 140 6.25 4.43 14.06
C LYS A 140 7.10 3.60 15.02
N GLY A 141 8.15 2.98 14.46
CA GLY A 141 9.14 2.23 15.21
C GLY A 141 10.54 2.72 14.96
N LYS A 142 11.43 2.37 15.87
CA LYS A 142 12.86 2.65 15.74
C LYS A 142 13.51 1.60 14.86
N ILE A 143 14.49 2.00 14.06
CA ILE A 143 15.41 1.07 13.41
C ILE A 143 16.28 0.46 14.49
N ILE A 144 16.37 -0.87 14.52
CA ILE A 144 17.11 -1.63 15.53
C ILE A 144 18.46 -2.06 14.96
N SER A 145 18.47 -2.60 13.76
CA SER A 145 19.64 -3.14 13.12
C SER A 145 19.47 -3.20 11.59
N PHE A 146 20.58 -3.46 10.92
CA PHE A 146 20.64 -3.73 9.50
C PHE A 146 21.39 -5.05 9.31
N SER A 147 20.87 -5.95 8.49
CA SER A 147 21.74 -6.83 7.72
C SER A 147 22.29 -6.01 6.55
N ASP A 148 23.44 -6.38 5.96
CA ASP A 148 24.02 -5.60 4.87
C ASP A 148 22.99 -5.23 3.80
N ILE A 149 22.51 -3.97 3.87
CA ILE A 149 21.38 -3.48 3.05
C ILE A 149 21.71 -3.40 1.55
N THR A 150 22.97 -3.50 1.20
CA THR A 150 23.44 -3.51 -0.19
C THR A 150 23.57 -4.91 -0.76
N LYS A 151 23.58 -5.92 0.11
CA LYS A 151 23.78 -7.32 -0.28
C LYS A 151 22.47 -7.94 -0.78
N TYR A 152 22.30 -7.95 -2.08
CA TYR A 152 21.19 -8.65 -2.73
C TYR A 152 21.38 -10.17 -2.65
N PRO A 153 20.35 -10.96 -2.33
CA PRO A 153 18.97 -10.58 -1.96
C PRO A 153 18.73 -10.47 -0.45
N GLN A 154 19.75 -10.60 0.41
CA GLN A 154 19.60 -10.82 1.85
C GLN A 154 19.46 -9.55 2.67
N GLY A 155 19.79 -8.37 2.13
CA GLY A 155 19.74 -7.11 2.86
C GLY A 155 18.37 -6.84 3.49
N ARG A 156 18.36 -6.47 4.77
CA ARG A 156 17.14 -6.15 5.54
C ARG A 156 17.40 -5.00 6.50
N ILE A 157 16.35 -4.24 6.76
CA ILE A 157 16.27 -3.27 7.84
C ILE A 157 15.32 -3.87 8.87
N HIS A 158 15.77 -3.97 10.13
CA HIS A 158 14.95 -4.43 11.23
C HIS A 158 14.42 -3.23 12.01
N THR A 159 13.14 -3.26 12.37
CA THR A 159 12.44 -2.15 13.03
C THR A 159 11.42 -2.64 14.04
N THR A 160 11.17 -1.82 15.06
CA THR A 160 10.03 -1.97 15.98
C THR A 160 8.76 -1.30 15.46
N ALA A 161 8.73 -0.82 14.20
CA ALA A 161 7.52 -0.29 13.62
C ALA A 161 6.45 -1.38 13.57
N ASN A 162 5.26 -1.06 14.11
CA ASN A 162 4.20 -2.07 14.22
C ASN A 162 3.70 -2.52 12.83
N SER A 163 3.44 -3.79 12.71
CA SER A 163 2.77 -4.38 11.55
C SER A 163 1.81 -5.49 11.98
N LEU A 164 0.90 -5.87 11.09
CA LEU A 164 -0.10 -6.91 11.31
C LEU A 164 -0.11 -7.86 10.10
N PRO A 165 -0.64 -9.09 10.26
CA PRO A 165 -0.92 -9.94 9.11
C PRO A 165 -1.69 -9.20 8.03
N GLY A 166 -1.28 -9.33 6.77
CA GLY A 166 -1.82 -8.57 5.63
C GLY A 166 -1.10 -7.27 5.32
N ASN A 167 -0.12 -6.85 6.13
CA ASN A 167 0.67 -5.66 5.84
C ASN A 167 1.87 -5.91 4.91
N SER A 168 2.22 -7.16 4.62
CA SER A 168 3.25 -7.53 3.63
C SER A 168 3.04 -6.79 2.30
N GLY A 169 4.09 -6.21 1.74
CA GLY A 169 4.04 -5.37 0.55
C GLY A 169 3.71 -3.89 0.81
N GLY A 170 3.39 -3.53 2.06
CA GLY A 170 3.23 -2.14 2.48
C GLY A 170 4.54 -1.37 2.45
N VAL A 171 4.47 -0.04 2.41
CA VAL A 171 5.63 0.83 2.30
C VAL A 171 6.17 1.22 3.67
N ALA A 172 7.48 1.21 3.81
CA ALA A 172 8.20 1.84 4.91
C ALA A 172 8.74 3.19 4.45
N VAL A 173 8.49 4.23 5.25
CA VAL A 173 8.95 5.60 4.99
C VAL A 173 9.65 6.18 6.22
N ASP A 174 10.58 7.10 5.98
CA ASP A 174 11.20 7.87 7.07
C ASP A 174 10.23 8.93 7.64
N GLU A 175 10.70 9.74 8.58
CA GLU A 175 9.89 10.78 9.22
C GLU A 175 9.51 11.91 8.27
N ASP A 176 10.20 12.04 7.15
CA ASP A 176 9.90 13.00 6.08
C ASP A 176 8.96 12.44 5.01
N GLY A 177 8.58 11.17 5.10
CA GLY A 177 7.73 10.48 4.12
C GLY A 177 8.50 9.98 2.90
N ASN A 178 9.83 9.97 2.94
CA ASN A 178 10.63 9.40 1.85
C ASN A 178 10.62 7.88 1.93
N PHE A 179 10.64 7.27 0.77
CA PHE A 179 10.58 5.83 0.61
C PHE A 179 11.86 5.16 1.12
N VAL A 180 11.73 4.20 2.03
CA VAL A 180 12.83 3.45 2.66
C VAL A 180 12.86 2.02 2.15
N GLY A 181 11.70 1.40 1.94
CA GLY A 181 11.60 0.03 1.48
C GLY A 181 10.19 -0.54 1.59
N ILE A 182 10.09 -1.85 1.42
CA ILE A 182 8.85 -2.63 1.47
C ILE A 182 8.85 -3.52 2.70
N LEU A 183 7.76 -3.52 3.44
CA LEU A 183 7.55 -4.45 4.55
C LEU A 183 7.50 -5.88 4.02
N ALA A 184 8.37 -6.75 4.53
CA ALA A 184 8.41 -8.15 4.15
C ALA A 184 7.65 -9.04 5.13
N SER A 185 8.12 -9.06 6.37
CA SER A 185 7.62 -9.96 7.39
C SER A 185 7.82 -9.35 8.78
N GLY A 186 7.32 -10.02 9.81
CA GLY A 186 7.56 -9.68 11.20
C GLY A 186 6.84 -10.64 12.13
N ASP A 187 7.33 -10.72 13.35
CA ASP A 187 6.74 -11.51 14.44
C ASP A 187 5.87 -10.67 15.39
N GLY A 188 5.62 -9.41 15.03
CA GLY A 188 4.90 -8.43 15.84
C GLY A 188 5.81 -7.58 16.75
N ASN A 189 7.01 -8.05 17.07
CA ASN A 189 8.00 -7.32 17.86
C ASN A 189 9.09 -6.69 16.99
N ILE A 190 9.60 -7.49 16.05
CA ILE A 190 10.60 -7.08 15.08
C ILE A 190 10.02 -7.32 13.68
N ASN A 191 10.11 -6.30 12.86
CA ASN A 191 9.63 -6.34 11.49
C ASN A 191 10.77 -6.09 10.51
N GLU A 192 10.72 -6.76 9.38
CA GLU A 192 11.73 -6.71 8.33
C GLU A 192 11.26 -5.84 7.17
N ILE A 193 12.12 -4.93 6.74
CA ILE A 193 11.93 -4.10 5.56
C ILE A 193 12.96 -4.49 4.52
N ILE A 194 12.51 -4.78 3.31
CA ILE A 194 13.38 -4.93 2.14
C ILE A 194 13.80 -3.53 1.70
N PRO A 195 15.08 -3.17 1.78
CA PRO A 195 15.52 -1.81 1.50
C PRO A 195 15.33 -1.43 0.03
N ILE A 196 15.07 -0.15 -0.22
CA ILE A 196 14.83 0.40 -1.56
C ILE A 196 15.99 0.15 -2.52
N VAL A 197 17.24 0.08 -2.02
CA VAL A 197 18.40 -0.21 -2.85
C VAL A 197 18.31 -1.59 -3.51
N LEU A 198 17.71 -2.58 -2.83
CA LEU A 198 17.46 -3.90 -3.41
C LEU A 198 16.30 -3.89 -4.39
N ILE A 199 15.30 -3.03 -4.16
CA ILE A 199 14.19 -2.82 -5.10
C ILE A 199 14.72 -2.23 -6.40
N ASN A 200 15.57 -1.21 -6.32
CA ASN A 200 16.22 -0.64 -7.51
C ASN A 200 17.10 -1.65 -8.26
N HIS A 201 17.62 -2.66 -7.57
CA HIS A 201 18.37 -3.74 -8.24
C HIS A 201 17.49 -4.58 -9.16
N ILE A 202 16.22 -4.82 -8.82
CA ILE A 202 15.30 -5.61 -9.64
C ILE A 202 14.60 -4.80 -10.74
N LEU A 203 14.66 -3.48 -10.70
CA LEU A 203 14.07 -2.59 -11.71
C LEU A 203 15.00 -2.35 -12.91
N LYS A 204 16.27 -2.73 -12.79
CA LYS A 204 17.27 -2.64 -13.87
C LYS A 204 17.21 -3.83 -14.80
#